data_40f4848fa3bc3c108d9f20d8493133c7
#
_entry.id   40f4848fa3bc3c108d9f20d8493133c7
#
_cell.length_a   1.000
_cell.length_b   1.000
_cell.length_c   1.000
_cell.angle_alpha   90.00
_cell.angle_beta   90.00
_cell.angle_gamma   90.00
#
_symmetry.space_group_name_H-M   'P 1'
#
loop_
_entity.id
_entity.type
_entity.pdbx_description
1 polymer ?
#
loop_
_entity_poly.entity_id
_entity_poly.type
_entity_poly.pdbx_seq_one_letter_code
_entity_poly.pdbx_strand_id
1 'polypeptide(L)'
;MTSRWGRLLAPRLRRVDVAVAVLLGLLGFAAVVQVRSTQEDGPLAAARQEDLVQILDDLDNRNDRLRAEVSALEQAQRELTTGTGRTQAALDEARRRAQLLGVLAGTVPATGRGVVVTLTDPDAALRPDVLLDALEELRAAGAEAVQIEGRAPDGDAARRVRVVASTSFVGADGGAIAVDGTELRAPYRFLVIGDPATLISALRIPGGVVDNVEQFGGQARIVRQDAVEVTALRPLEPPRYARPTP
;
A
#
# COMPACT_ATOMS: atom_id res chain seq x y z
N MET A 1 -33.02 14.98 79.35
CA MET A 1 -31.61 14.59 79.55
C MET A 1 -30.84 14.94 78.28
N THR A 2 -30.09 15.99 78.36
CA THR A 2 -29.49 16.78 77.33
C THR A 2 -28.10 16.21 76.95
N SER A 3 -27.89 15.81 75.76
CA SER A 3 -26.60 15.28 75.26
C SER A 3 -25.63 16.46 74.90
N ARG A 4 -24.52 16.54 75.63
CA ARG A 4 -23.44 17.53 75.54
C ARG A 4 -22.33 16.98 74.58
N TRP A 5 -22.58 16.88 73.33
CA TRP A 5 -21.58 16.33 72.33
C TRP A 5 -21.27 17.30 71.18
N GLY A 6 -21.52 18.59 71.34
CA GLY A 6 -21.42 19.55 70.22
C GLY A 6 -20.21 20.51 70.24
N ARG A 7 -19.09 20.23 70.90
CA ARG A 7 -18.03 21.26 71.08
C ARG A 7 -16.58 20.72 71.00
N LEU A 8 -16.26 19.75 70.24
CA LEU A 8 -14.85 19.26 70.12
C LEU A 8 -14.23 19.35 68.74
N LEU A 9 -14.82 20.03 67.77
CA LEU A 9 -14.25 20.15 66.43
C LEU A 9 -14.25 21.58 65.90
N ALA A 10 -13.66 22.53 66.68
CA ALA A 10 -13.24 23.80 66.11
C ALA A 10 -11.71 23.74 65.86
N PRO A 11 -11.28 23.52 64.62
CA PRO A 11 -9.84 23.52 64.30
C PRO A 11 -9.34 24.97 64.47
N ARG A 12 -8.50 25.24 65.47
CA ARG A 12 -7.68 26.45 65.49
C ARG A 12 -6.66 26.32 64.33
N LEU A 13 -7.02 26.86 63.19
CA LEU A 13 -6.15 26.97 62.02
C LEU A 13 -4.90 27.77 62.37
N ARG A 14 -3.87 27.08 62.79
CA ARG A 14 -2.53 27.67 62.92
C ARG A 14 -1.97 27.75 61.53
N ARG A 15 -1.16 28.77 61.21
CA ARG A 15 -0.51 28.95 59.90
C ARG A 15 0.25 27.70 59.44
N VAL A 16 0.71 26.91 60.42
CA VAL A 16 1.38 25.61 60.19
C VAL A 16 0.41 24.55 59.65
N ASP A 17 -0.84 24.49 60.15
CA ASP A 17 -1.82 23.48 59.69
C ASP A 17 -2.26 23.75 58.25
N VAL A 18 -2.35 25.03 57.86
CA VAL A 18 -2.61 25.43 56.45
C VAL A 18 -1.42 25.05 55.56
N ALA A 19 -0.19 25.28 56.02
CA ALA A 19 1.01 24.90 55.27
C ALA A 19 1.09 23.38 55.06
N VAL A 20 0.78 22.59 56.12
CA VAL A 20 0.76 21.11 56.03
C VAL A 20 -0.35 20.63 55.09
N ALA A 21 -1.56 21.24 55.15
CA ALA A 21 -2.65 20.89 54.24
C ALA A 21 -2.30 21.18 52.75
N VAL A 22 -1.65 22.32 52.48
CA VAL A 22 -1.18 22.65 51.10
C VAL A 22 -0.09 21.66 50.65
N LEU A 23 0.83 21.29 51.52
CA LEU A 23 1.90 20.36 51.22
C LEU A 23 1.35 18.96 50.93
N LEU A 24 0.39 18.49 51.71
CA LEU A 24 -0.30 17.22 51.47
C LEU A 24 -1.15 17.27 50.20
N GLY A 25 -1.78 18.40 49.87
CA GLY A 25 -2.50 18.60 48.63
C GLY A 25 -1.59 18.54 47.41
N LEU A 26 -0.42 19.18 47.46
CA LEU A 26 0.59 19.13 46.41
C LEU A 26 1.17 17.70 46.23
N LEU A 27 1.40 17.00 47.32
CA LEU A 27 1.90 15.64 47.31
C LEU A 27 0.87 14.66 46.74
N GLY A 28 -0.41 14.83 47.11
CA GLY A 28 -1.51 14.05 46.52
C GLY A 28 -1.71 14.35 45.04
N PHE A 29 -1.58 15.62 44.64
CA PHE A 29 -1.66 16.00 43.22
C PHE A 29 -0.50 15.43 42.43
N ALA A 30 0.73 15.49 42.95
CA ALA A 30 1.90 14.88 42.29
C ALA A 30 1.75 13.35 42.14
N ALA A 31 1.22 12.68 43.18
CA ALA A 31 0.96 11.23 43.10
C ALA A 31 -0.09 10.86 42.03
N VAL A 32 -1.18 11.66 41.94
CA VAL A 32 -2.22 11.43 40.89
C VAL A 32 -1.67 11.69 39.48
N VAL A 33 -0.86 12.74 39.28
CA VAL A 33 -0.21 13.03 38.02
C VAL A 33 0.74 11.91 37.64
N GLN A 34 1.51 11.38 38.58
CA GLN A 34 2.47 10.29 38.34
C GLN A 34 1.77 8.97 38.01
N VAL A 35 0.65 8.65 38.66
CA VAL A 35 -0.16 7.47 38.33
C VAL A 35 -0.80 7.62 36.94
N ARG A 36 -1.27 8.80 36.56
CA ARG A 36 -1.79 9.03 35.20
C ARG A 36 -0.73 8.92 34.13
N SER A 37 0.46 9.48 34.33
CA SER A 37 1.55 9.36 33.34
C SER A 37 2.01 7.91 33.15
N THR A 38 1.96 7.08 34.20
CA THR A 38 2.31 5.65 34.10
C THR A 38 1.22 4.82 33.41
N GLN A 39 -0.05 5.29 33.41
CA GLN A 39 -1.16 4.63 32.71
C GLN A 39 -1.22 4.97 31.22
N GLU A 40 -0.65 6.11 30.80
CA GLU A 40 -0.59 6.50 29.37
C GLU A 40 0.50 5.73 28.58
N ASP A 41 1.51 5.18 29.24
CA ASP A 41 2.55 4.38 28.59
C ASP A 41 2.12 2.92 28.28
N GLY A 42 1.06 2.43 28.90
CA GLY A 42 0.57 1.05 28.70
C GLY A 42 0.08 0.75 27.28
N PRO A 43 -0.74 1.59 26.66
CA PRO A 43 -1.22 1.37 25.29
C PRO A 43 -0.11 1.45 24.24
N LEU A 44 0.87 2.34 24.46
CA LEU A 44 1.99 2.53 23.53
C LEU A 44 3.03 1.40 23.66
N ALA A 45 3.18 0.81 24.82
CA ALA A 45 4.06 -0.36 25.01
C ALA A 45 3.45 -1.62 24.39
N ALA A 46 2.13 -1.81 24.50
CA ALA A 46 1.42 -2.91 23.86
C ALA A 46 1.44 -2.77 22.32
N ALA A 47 1.21 -1.57 21.79
CA ALA A 47 1.29 -1.31 20.34
C ALA A 47 2.71 -1.59 19.78
N ARG A 48 3.77 -1.23 20.51
CA ARG A 48 5.15 -1.57 20.13
C ARG A 48 5.43 -3.06 20.17
N GLN A 49 4.78 -3.80 21.06
CA GLN A 49 4.95 -5.25 21.16
C GLN A 49 4.25 -5.97 20.02
N GLU A 50 3.07 -5.51 19.60
CA GLU A 50 2.36 -6.01 18.42
C GLU A 50 3.14 -5.71 17.13
N ASP A 51 3.69 -4.50 16.97
CA ASP A 51 4.54 -4.13 15.85
C ASP A 51 5.80 -5.00 15.78
N LEU A 52 6.43 -5.32 16.90
CA LEU A 52 7.60 -6.20 16.96
C LEU A 52 7.27 -7.64 16.57
N VAL A 53 6.12 -8.17 17.00
CA VAL A 53 5.65 -9.50 16.59
C VAL A 53 5.38 -9.53 15.09
N GLN A 54 4.74 -8.50 14.55
CA GLN A 54 4.47 -8.41 13.12
C GLN A 54 5.76 -8.31 12.27
N ILE A 55 6.77 -7.57 12.76
CA ILE A 55 8.09 -7.50 12.13
C ILE A 55 8.80 -8.85 12.18
N LEU A 56 8.70 -9.56 13.30
CA LEU A 56 9.27 -10.92 13.45
C LEU A 56 8.59 -11.91 12.50
N ASP A 57 7.26 -11.89 12.40
CA ASP A 57 6.52 -12.75 11.47
C ASP A 57 6.88 -12.43 9.99
N ASP A 58 7.05 -11.15 9.64
CA ASP A 58 7.49 -10.76 8.28
C ASP A 58 8.93 -11.21 8.01
N LEU A 59 9.82 -11.08 9.00
CA LEU A 59 11.20 -11.56 8.90
C LEU A 59 11.28 -13.10 8.80
N ASP A 60 10.48 -13.83 9.56
CA ASP A 60 10.40 -15.29 9.48
C ASP A 60 9.87 -15.75 8.13
N ASN A 61 8.81 -15.12 7.63
CA ASN A 61 8.28 -15.38 6.29
C ASN A 61 9.30 -15.08 5.18
N ARG A 62 10.08 -14.00 5.32
CA ARG A 62 11.18 -13.69 4.39
C ARG A 62 12.31 -14.71 4.49
N ASN A 63 12.66 -15.12 5.70
CA ASN A 63 13.70 -16.12 5.93
C ASN A 63 13.33 -17.47 5.32
N ASP A 64 12.08 -17.91 5.48
CA ASP A 64 11.58 -19.14 4.88
C ASP A 64 11.52 -19.07 3.35
N ARG A 65 11.14 -17.93 2.80
CA ARG A 65 11.21 -17.70 1.35
C ARG A 65 12.64 -17.74 0.82
N LEU A 66 13.58 -17.08 1.50
CA LEU A 66 15.00 -17.11 1.14
C LEU A 66 15.58 -18.50 1.24
N ARG A 67 15.22 -19.29 2.27
CA ARG A 67 15.66 -20.71 2.39
C ARG A 67 15.10 -21.56 1.25
N ALA A 68 13.83 -21.37 0.88
CA ALA A 68 13.25 -22.06 -0.26
C ALA A 68 13.94 -21.68 -1.58
N GLU A 69 14.28 -20.41 -1.77
CA GLU A 69 15.01 -19.93 -2.95
C GLU A 69 16.44 -20.49 -3.00
N VAL A 70 17.16 -20.49 -1.86
CA VAL A 70 18.49 -21.11 -1.76
C VAL A 70 18.43 -22.58 -2.10
N SER A 71 17.47 -23.35 -1.56
CA SER A 71 17.34 -24.78 -1.85
C SER A 71 17.00 -25.04 -3.33
N ALA A 72 16.16 -24.18 -3.95
CA ALA A 72 15.87 -24.27 -5.38
C ALA A 72 17.08 -23.95 -6.26
N LEU A 73 17.89 -22.94 -5.87
CA LEU A 73 19.14 -22.62 -6.55
C LEU A 73 20.19 -23.74 -6.41
N GLU A 74 20.31 -24.35 -5.23
CA GLU A 74 21.21 -25.50 -5.02
C GLU A 74 20.75 -26.71 -5.83
N GLN A 75 19.44 -26.95 -5.93
CA GLN A 75 18.90 -28.02 -6.78
C GLN A 75 19.19 -27.75 -8.25
N ALA A 76 18.94 -26.54 -8.74
CA ALA A 76 19.28 -26.14 -10.11
C ALA A 76 20.78 -26.28 -10.38
N GLN A 77 21.64 -25.93 -9.42
CA GLN A 77 23.08 -26.12 -9.53
C GLN A 77 23.48 -27.59 -9.60
N ARG A 78 22.85 -28.47 -8.82
CA ARG A 78 23.09 -29.92 -8.88
C ARG A 78 22.65 -30.50 -10.24
N GLU A 79 21.51 -30.10 -10.75
CA GLU A 79 20.98 -30.51 -12.06
C GLU A 79 21.88 -30.03 -13.22
N LEU A 80 22.46 -28.84 -13.09
CA LEU A 80 23.44 -28.31 -14.07
C LEU A 80 24.78 -29.07 -14.04
N THR A 81 25.12 -29.73 -12.95
CA THR A 81 26.37 -30.48 -12.81
C THR A 81 26.28 -31.94 -13.32
N THR A 82 25.08 -32.52 -13.34
CA THR A 82 24.84 -33.88 -13.90
C THR A 82 24.52 -33.81 -15.39
N GLY A 83 25.38 -34.32 -16.21
CA GLY A 83 25.51 -34.10 -17.67
C GLY A 83 24.27 -34.27 -18.57
N THR A 84 23.20 -34.97 -18.16
CA THR A 84 21.93 -35.11 -18.90
C THR A 84 20.85 -34.08 -18.51
N GLY A 85 20.96 -33.48 -17.35
CA GLY A 85 20.03 -32.45 -16.84
C GLY A 85 20.37 -31.01 -17.29
N ARG A 86 21.60 -30.79 -17.80
CA ARG A 86 22.09 -29.44 -18.13
C ARG A 86 21.20 -28.68 -19.11
N THR A 87 20.79 -29.37 -20.17
CA THR A 87 19.99 -28.72 -21.22
C THR A 87 18.59 -28.40 -20.75
N GLN A 88 17.97 -29.29 -19.97
CA GLN A 88 16.63 -29.09 -19.45
C GLN A 88 16.60 -28.00 -18.39
N ALA A 89 17.52 -28.02 -17.43
CA ALA A 89 17.60 -26.98 -16.38
C ALA A 89 17.90 -25.58 -16.98
N ALA A 90 18.76 -25.51 -17.99
CA ALA A 90 19.04 -24.26 -18.71
C ALA A 90 17.79 -23.74 -19.46
N LEU A 91 17.01 -24.62 -20.06
CA LEU A 91 15.76 -24.27 -20.75
C LEU A 91 14.70 -23.78 -19.74
N ASP A 92 14.57 -24.43 -18.59
CA ASP A 92 13.60 -24.06 -17.58
C ASP A 92 13.98 -22.73 -16.92
N GLU A 93 15.26 -22.47 -16.67
CA GLU A 93 15.75 -21.18 -16.21
C GLU A 93 15.51 -20.07 -17.27
N ALA A 94 15.77 -20.35 -18.53
CA ALA A 94 15.49 -19.41 -19.61
C ALA A 94 13.99 -19.09 -19.73
N ARG A 95 13.12 -20.10 -19.54
CA ARG A 95 11.67 -19.90 -19.50
C ARG A 95 11.23 -19.07 -18.32
N ARG A 96 11.73 -19.33 -17.10
CA ARG A 96 11.44 -18.51 -15.91
C ARG A 96 11.82 -17.05 -16.13
N ARG A 97 13.02 -16.79 -16.66
CA ARG A 97 13.47 -15.43 -16.99
C ARG A 97 12.58 -14.77 -18.04
N ALA A 98 12.23 -15.52 -19.10
CA ALA A 98 11.33 -15.01 -20.12
C ALA A 98 9.93 -14.66 -19.56
N GLN A 99 9.39 -15.46 -18.64
CA GLN A 99 8.13 -15.18 -17.96
C GLN A 99 8.23 -13.92 -17.09
N LEU A 100 9.27 -13.77 -16.29
CA LEU A 100 9.49 -12.57 -15.47
C LEU A 100 9.62 -11.31 -16.34
N LEU A 101 10.43 -11.38 -17.39
CA LEU A 101 10.55 -10.28 -18.35
C LEU A 101 9.22 -10.01 -19.06
N GLY A 102 8.43 -11.05 -19.34
CA GLY A 102 7.11 -10.93 -19.92
C GLY A 102 6.11 -10.21 -19.01
N VAL A 103 6.17 -10.43 -17.69
CA VAL A 103 5.36 -9.66 -16.72
C VAL A 103 5.75 -8.18 -16.76
N LEU A 104 7.04 -7.86 -16.72
CA LEU A 104 7.54 -6.48 -16.77
C LEU A 104 7.22 -5.79 -18.11
N ALA A 105 7.37 -6.51 -19.20
CA ALA A 105 7.03 -6.02 -20.54
C ALA A 105 5.53 -5.97 -20.83
N GLY A 106 4.72 -6.53 -19.94
CA GLY A 106 3.25 -6.59 -20.11
C GLY A 106 2.76 -7.59 -21.15
N THR A 107 3.59 -8.52 -21.59
CA THR A 107 3.27 -9.50 -22.65
C THR A 107 2.65 -10.79 -22.14
N VAL A 108 2.66 -11.00 -20.82
CA VAL A 108 2.00 -12.12 -20.15
C VAL A 108 1.06 -11.61 -19.05
N PRO A 109 -0.04 -12.33 -18.77
CA PRO A 109 -0.90 -11.97 -17.65
C PRO A 109 -0.17 -12.19 -16.32
N ALA A 110 -0.63 -11.51 -15.29
CA ALA A 110 -0.10 -11.64 -13.94
C ALA A 110 -1.23 -11.73 -12.93
N THR A 111 -1.01 -12.47 -11.84
CA THR A 111 -1.92 -12.58 -10.71
C THR A 111 -1.13 -12.45 -9.43
N GLY A 112 -1.64 -11.68 -8.47
CA GLY A 112 -0.99 -11.51 -7.18
C GLY A 112 -1.85 -10.71 -6.22
N ARG A 113 -1.39 -10.60 -4.96
CA ARG A 113 -2.04 -9.70 -3.99
C ARG A 113 -1.86 -8.24 -4.42
N GLY A 114 -2.80 -7.39 -4.04
CA GLY A 114 -2.70 -6.00 -4.45
C GLY A 114 -3.93 -5.17 -4.07
N VAL A 115 -4.17 -4.14 -4.86
CA VAL A 115 -5.29 -3.22 -4.66
C VAL A 115 -6.04 -2.97 -5.96
N VAL A 116 -7.33 -2.68 -5.83
CA VAL A 116 -8.14 -2.08 -6.90
C VAL A 116 -8.48 -0.66 -6.50
N VAL A 117 -8.02 0.30 -7.30
CA VAL A 117 -8.31 1.72 -7.13
C VAL A 117 -9.35 2.12 -8.15
N THR A 118 -10.50 2.63 -7.70
CA THR A 118 -11.57 3.10 -8.57
C THR A 118 -11.69 4.60 -8.43
N LEU A 119 -11.53 5.33 -9.53
CA LEU A 119 -11.69 6.78 -9.63
C LEU A 119 -12.99 7.07 -10.35
N THR A 120 -13.93 7.72 -9.67
CA THR A 120 -15.15 8.22 -10.27
C THR A 120 -14.95 9.65 -10.72
N ASP A 121 -15.60 10.03 -11.81
CA ASP A 121 -15.51 11.36 -12.41
C ASP A 121 -16.89 11.72 -12.99
N PRO A 122 -17.83 12.18 -12.15
CA PRO A 122 -19.20 12.46 -12.58
C PRO A 122 -19.30 13.61 -13.59
N ASP A 123 -18.39 14.56 -13.50
CA ASP A 123 -18.40 15.79 -14.31
C ASP A 123 -17.44 15.72 -15.52
N ALA A 124 -16.78 14.58 -15.72
CA ALA A 124 -15.73 14.38 -16.73
C ALA A 124 -14.63 15.46 -16.65
N ALA A 125 -14.26 15.83 -15.42
CA ALA A 125 -13.31 16.90 -15.11
C ALA A 125 -11.89 16.38 -14.83
N LEU A 126 -11.72 15.06 -14.65
CA LEU A 126 -10.40 14.46 -14.42
C LEU A 126 -9.53 14.61 -15.67
N ARG A 127 -8.32 15.08 -15.42
CA ARG A 127 -7.33 15.31 -16.47
C ARG A 127 -6.37 14.11 -16.57
N PRO A 128 -5.70 13.94 -17.71
CA PRO A 128 -4.73 12.85 -17.91
C PRO A 128 -3.58 12.83 -16.90
N ASP A 129 -3.14 14.01 -16.43
CA ASP A 129 -2.09 14.16 -15.42
C ASP A 129 -2.48 13.51 -14.08
N VAL A 130 -3.75 13.58 -13.66
CA VAL A 130 -4.21 12.92 -12.43
C VAL A 130 -4.07 11.39 -12.51
N LEU A 131 -4.34 10.80 -13.68
CA LEU A 131 -4.14 9.36 -13.89
C LEU A 131 -2.66 9.00 -13.96
N LEU A 132 -1.84 9.88 -14.53
CA LEU A 132 -0.40 9.71 -14.58
C LEU A 132 0.20 9.79 -13.18
N ASP A 133 -0.16 10.81 -12.39
CA ASP A 133 0.28 10.96 -11.00
C ASP A 133 -0.08 9.71 -10.17
N ALA A 134 -1.31 9.19 -10.35
CA ALA A 134 -1.74 7.95 -9.71
C ALA A 134 -0.83 6.76 -10.08
N LEU A 135 -0.46 6.64 -11.35
CA LEU A 135 0.44 5.60 -11.81
C LEU A 135 1.85 5.77 -11.22
N GLU A 136 2.36 7.00 -11.17
CA GLU A 136 3.69 7.29 -10.64
C GLU A 136 3.77 7.00 -9.13
N GLU A 137 2.74 7.36 -8.36
CA GLU A 137 2.65 7.02 -6.94
C GLU A 137 2.59 5.50 -6.73
N LEU A 138 1.79 4.79 -7.53
CA LEU A 138 1.71 3.33 -7.47
C LEU A 138 3.06 2.67 -7.79
N ARG A 139 3.79 3.17 -8.78
CA ARG A 139 5.12 2.68 -9.13
C ARG A 139 6.15 2.97 -8.04
N ALA A 140 6.14 4.18 -7.49
CA ALA A 140 6.99 4.55 -6.38
C ALA A 140 6.75 3.68 -5.13
N ALA A 141 5.49 3.25 -4.94
CA ALA A 141 5.08 2.32 -3.89
C ALA A 141 5.37 0.84 -4.18
N GLY A 142 6.04 0.53 -5.30
CA GLY A 142 6.44 -0.83 -5.63
C GLY A 142 5.38 -1.66 -6.36
N ALA A 143 4.52 -1.04 -7.18
CA ALA A 143 3.62 -1.78 -8.05
C ALA A 143 4.41 -2.63 -9.07
N GLU A 144 4.13 -3.93 -9.12
CA GLU A 144 4.81 -4.92 -9.99
C GLU A 144 4.11 -5.07 -11.33
N ALA A 145 2.78 -5.02 -11.35
CA ALA A 145 1.98 -5.04 -12.57
C ALA A 145 0.72 -4.19 -12.40
N VAL A 146 0.39 -3.41 -13.43
CA VAL A 146 -0.74 -2.49 -13.43
C VAL A 146 -1.57 -2.68 -14.70
N GLN A 147 -2.87 -2.67 -14.55
CA GLN A 147 -3.86 -2.58 -15.62
C GLN A 147 -4.80 -1.43 -15.32
N ILE A 148 -5.11 -0.63 -16.32
CA ILE A 148 -6.18 0.35 -16.21
C ILE A 148 -7.40 -0.11 -17.00
N GLU A 149 -8.58 0.08 -16.45
CA GLU A 149 -9.86 -0.18 -17.08
C GLU A 149 -10.71 1.09 -17.07
N GLY A 150 -11.55 1.23 -18.06
CA GLY A 150 -12.56 2.28 -18.15
C GLY A 150 -13.67 1.87 -19.10
N ARG A 151 -14.71 2.68 -19.20
CA ARG A 151 -15.77 2.47 -20.19
C ARG A 151 -15.31 2.94 -21.56
N ALA A 152 -15.79 2.27 -22.60
CA ALA A 152 -15.62 2.75 -23.96
C ALA A 152 -16.41 4.05 -24.19
N PRO A 153 -15.92 5.01 -25.00
CA PRO A 153 -16.63 6.25 -25.32
C PRO A 153 -17.98 6.04 -26.01
N ASP A 154 -18.09 4.95 -26.75
CA ASP A 154 -19.24 4.57 -27.60
C ASP A 154 -20.24 3.63 -26.91
N GLY A 155 -20.04 3.34 -25.61
CA GLY A 155 -20.95 2.46 -24.87
C GLY A 155 -20.43 2.06 -23.50
N ASP A 156 -21.11 1.08 -22.90
CA ASP A 156 -20.77 0.57 -21.54
C ASP A 156 -19.71 -0.54 -21.55
N ALA A 157 -19.19 -0.91 -22.73
CA ALA A 157 -18.18 -1.96 -22.82
C ALA A 157 -16.91 -1.54 -22.04
N ALA A 158 -16.44 -2.42 -21.18
CA ALA A 158 -15.19 -2.20 -20.46
C ALA A 158 -14.01 -2.37 -21.43
N ARG A 159 -13.17 -1.35 -21.52
CA ARG A 159 -11.86 -1.41 -22.17
C ARG A 159 -10.78 -1.52 -21.13
N ARG A 160 -9.72 -2.23 -21.44
CA ARG A 160 -8.60 -2.46 -20.53
C ARG A 160 -7.28 -2.27 -21.24
N VAL A 161 -6.31 -1.68 -20.56
CA VAL A 161 -4.96 -1.42 -21.07
C VAL A 161 -3.94 -1.92 -20.08
N ARG A 162 -2.95 -2.70 -20.53
CA ARG A 162 -1.78 -3.04 -19.74
C ARG A 162 -0.87 -1.83 -19.61
N VAL A 163 -0.59 -1.44 -18.40
CA VAL A 163 0.30 -0.32 -18.11
C VAL A 163 1.75 -0.84 -18.04
N VAL A 164 2.64 -0.19 -18.81
CA VAL A 164 4.09 -0.46 -18.84
C VAL A 164 4.85 0.87 -18.83
N ALA A 165 6.18 0.82 -18.79
CA ALA A 165 7.03 2.00 -18.68
C ALA A 165 6.76 3.11 -19.72
N SER A 166 6.36 2.71 -20.94
CA SER A 166 6.08 3.63 -22.05
C SER A 166 4.60 4.03 -22.18
N THR A 167 3.75 3.66 -21.22
CA THR A 167 2.32 4.01 -21.27
C THR A 167 2.13 5.51 -21.20
N SER A 168 1.33 6.05 -22.12
CA SER A 168 0.99 7.46 -22.22
C SER A 168 -0.46 7.72 -21.88
N PHE A 169 -0.73 8.91 -21.30
CA PHE A 169 -2.06 9.40 -20.97
C PHE A 169 -2.29 10.72 -21.73
N VAL A 170 -3.30 10.79 -22.57
CA VAL A 170 -3.59 11.98 -23.37
C VAL A 170 -5.09 12.27 -23.30
N GLY A 171 -5.47 13.54 -23.20
CA GLY A 171 -6.86 13.94 -23.24
C GLY A 171 -7.48 13.62 -24.61
N ALA A 172 -8.73 13.16 -24.59
CA ALA A 172 -9.53 12.87 -25.77
C ALA A 172 -10.88 13.58 -25.70
N ASP A 173 -11.65 13.54 -26.78
CA ASP A 173 -12.92 14.26 -26.88
C ASP A 173 -13.96 13.80 -25.86
N GLY A 174 -14.80 14.75 -25.42
CA GLY A 174 -15.90 14.47 -24.49
C GLY A 174 -15.49 13.98 -23.11
N GLY A 175 -14.32 14.40 -22.58
CA GLY A 175 -13.83 14.04 -21.27
C GLY A 175 -13.30 12.60 -21.17
N ALA A 176 -13.02 11.96 -22.30
CA ALA A 176 -12.31 10.69 -22.33
C ALA A 176 -10.80 10.91 -22.16
N ILE A 177 -10.10 9.88 -21.67
CA ILE A 177 -8.64 9.85 -21.60
C ILE A 177 -8.14 8.68 -22.43
N ALA A 178 -7.29 8.97 -23.39
CA ALA A 178 -6.61 7.95 -24.19
C ALA A 178 -5.38 7.43 -23.44
N VAL A 179 -5.38 6.14 -23.15
CA VAL A 179 -4.26 5.41 -22.54
C VAL A 179 -3.65 4.51 -23.61
N ASP A 180 -2.42 4.80 -24.02
CA ASP A 180 -1.76 4.13 -25.17
C ASP A 180 -2.68 4.09 -26.42
N GLY A 181 -3.38 5.20 -26.68
CA GLY A 181 -4.31 5.32 -27.82
C GLY A 181 -5.68 4.64 -27.63
N THR A 182 -5.91 3.96 -26.51
CA THR A 182 -7.21 3.40 -26.16
C THR A 182 -7.99 4.40 -25.32
N GLU A 183 -9.08 4.93 -25.88
CA GLU A 183 -9.93 5.88 -25.17
C GLU A 183 -10.76 5.20 -24.10
N LEU A 184 -10.68 5.74 -22.90
CA LEU A 184 -11.37 5.31 -21.70
C LEU A 184 -12.18 6.46 -21.11
N ARG A 185 -13.34 6.15 -20.53
CA ARG A 185 -14.15 7.05 -19.72
C ARG A 185 -14.30 6.51 -18.31
N ALA A 186 -14.52 7.41 -17.37
CA ALA A 186 -14.78 7.06 -15.97
C ALA A 186 -16.01 6.12 -15.80
N PRO A 187 -16.03 5.31 -14.75
CA PRO A 187 -15.00 5.20 -13.71
C PRO A 187 -13.73 4.52 -14.21
N TYR A 188 -12.57 5.10 -13.86
CA TYR A 188 -11.29 4.47 -14.13
C TYR A 188 -10.96 3.50 -13.00
N ARG A 189 -10.49 2.30 -13.34
CA ARG A 189 -10.10 1.28 -12.37
C ARG A 189 -8.67 0.88 -12.61
N PHE A 190 -7.81 1.09 -11.63
CA PHE A 190 -6.46 0.55 -11.63
C PHE A 190 -6.47 -0.78 -10.88
N LEU A 191 -6.10 -1.85 -11.55
CA LEU A 191 -5.83 -3.15 -10.95
C LEU A 191 -4.33 -3.25 -10.77
N VAL A 192 -3.88 -3.32 -9.52
CA VAL A 192 -2.47 -3.17 -9.17
C VAL A 192 -2.01 -4.35 -8.33
N ILE A 193 -0.99 -5.05 -8.80
CA ILE A 193 -0.30 -6.11 -8.04
C ILE A 193 0.89 -5.47 -7.32
N GLY A 194 1.04 -5.76 -6.03
CA GLY A 194 2.09 -5.25 -5.16
C GLY A 194 1.71 -5.42 -3.70
N ASP A 195 2.51 -4.86 -2.78
CA ASP A 195 2.16 -4.90 -1.35
C ASP A 195 0.99 -3.96 -1.04
N PRO A 196 -0.19 -4.49 -0.61
CA PRO A 196 -1.38 -3.67 -0.45
C PRO A 196 -1.24 -2.56 0.60
N ALA A 197 -0.46 -2.80 1.67
CA ALA A 197 -0.31 -1.82 2.73
C ALA A 197 0.49 -0.61 2.24
N THR A 198 1.58 -0.85 1.54
CA THR A 198 2.43 0.20 0.96
C THR A 198 1.69 0.97 -0.12
N LEU A 199 0.98 0.27 -1.02
CA LEU A 199 0.19 0.90 -2.09
C LEU A 199 -0.93 1.80 -1.53
N ILE A 200 -1.67 1.35 -0.50
CA ILE A 200 -2.73 2.14 0.13
C ILE A 200 -2.14 3.36 0.83
N SER A 201 -1.01 3.20 1.51
CA SER A 201 -0.35 4.31 2.22
C SER A 201 0.12 5.39 1.25
N ALA A 202 0.74 5.01 0.13
CA ALA A 202 1.19 5.94 -0.90
C ALA A 202 0.03 6.78 -1.47
N LEU A 203 -1.05 6.12 -1.90
CA LEU A 203 -2.21 6.81 -2.49
C LEU A 203 -2.95 7.74 -1.53
N ARG A 204 -2.75 7.60 -0.20
CA ARG A 204 -3.39 8.42 0.84
C ARG A 204 -2.48 9.49 1.43
N ILE A 205 -1.32 9.72 0.83
CA ILE A 205 -0.45 10.82 1.24
C ILE A 205 -1.20 12.15 1.06
N PRO A 206 -1.19 13.06 2.06
CA PRO A 206 -1.82 14.37 1.93
C PRO A 206 -1.30 15.13 0.69
N GLY A 207 -2.23 15.62 -0.14
CA GLY A 207 -1.92 16.25 -1.43
C GLY A 207 -1.63 15.26 -2.56
N GLY A 208 -1.80 13.94 -2.34
CA GLY A 208 -1.63 12.90 -3.34
C GLY A 208 -2.88 12.65 -4.18
N VAL A 209 -2.95 11.46 -4.79
CA VAL A 209 -3.99 11.10 -5.77
C VAL A 209 -5.40 11.24 -5.23
N VAL A 210 -5.67 10.81 -3.99
CA VAL A 210 -7.03 10.87 -3.41
C VAL A 210 -7.49 12.32 -3.33
N ASP A 211 -6.66 13.20 -2.78
CA ASP A 211 -6.97 14.63 -2.64
C ASP A 211 -7.12 15.30 -4.01
N ASN A 212 -6.26 14.94 -4.98
CA ASN A 212 -6.33 15.49 -6.33
C ASN A 212 -7.63 15.10 -7.04
N VAL A 213 -8.06 13.84 -6.95
CA VAL A 213 -9.33 13.37 -7.52
C VAL A 213 -10.52 14.10 -6.90
N GLU A 214 -10.49 14.29 -5.57
CA GLU A 214 -11.56 15.01 -4.85
C GLU A 214 -11.62 16.50 -5.24
N GLN A 215 -10.50 17.16 -5.53
CA GLN A 215 -10.46 18.53 -6.01
C GLN A 215 -11.18 18.71 -7.36
N PHE A 216 -11.21 17.69 -8.21
CA PHE A 216 -11.96 17.67 -9.47
C PHE A 216 -13.40 17.16 -9.32
N GLY A 217 -13.91 17.00 -8.09
CA GLY A 217 -15.28 16.53 -7.82
C GLY A 217 -15.47 15.02 -7.97
N GLY A 218 -14.40 14.27 -8.20
CA GLY A 218 -14.39 12.81 -8.24
C GLY A 218 -14.29 12.18 -6.86
N GLN A 219 -14.26 10.86 -6.82
CA GLN A 219 -13.99 10.07 -5.62
C GLN A 219 -13.02 8.96 -5.93
N ALA A 220 -12.08 8.71 -5.01
CA ALA A 220 -11.14 7.60 -5.07
C ALA A 220 -11.53 6.52 -4.05
N ARG A 221 -11.80 5.30 -4.53
CA ARG A 221 -12.07 4.14 -3.68
C ARG A 221 -10.93 3.14 -3.85
N ILE A 222 -10.29 2.77 -2.75
CA ILE A 222 -9.19 1.80 -2.73
C ILE A 222 -9.65 0.55 -1.98
N VAL A 223 -9.55 -0.61 -2.62
CA VAL A 223 -9.95 -1.91 -2.04
C VAL A 223 -8.78 -2.88 -2.14
N ARG A 224 -8.37 -3.42 -1.00
CA ARG A 224 -7.39 -4.51 -0.93
C ARG A 224 -7.99 -5.78 -1.50
N GLN A 225 -7.17 -6.54 -2.25
CA GLN A 225 -7.52 -7.87 -2.76
C GLN A 225 -6.35 -8.84 -2.60
N ASP A 226 -6.67 -10.08 -2.22
CA ASP A 226 -5.66 -11.14 -2.08
C ASP A 226 -5.25 -11.73 -3.45
N ALA A 227 -6.10 -11.58 -4.46
CA ALA A 227 -5.81 -11.96 -5.84
C ALA A 227 -6.35 -10.88 -6.79
N VAL A 228 -5.44 -10.08 -7.31
CA VAL A 228 -5.68 -9.14 -8.42
C VAL A 228 -5.24 -9.81 -9.70
N GLU A 229 -6.10 -9.84 -10.70
CA GLU A 229 -5.77 -10.39 -12.02
C GLU A 229 -5.53 -9.25 -13.02
N VAL A 230 -4.34 -9.20 -13.57
CA VAL A 230 -3.93 -8.30 -14.65
C VAL A 230 -3.87 -9.10 -15.95
N THR A 231 -4.95 -9.04 -16.72
CA THR A 231 -5.14 -9.89 -17.93
C THR A 231 -4.91 -9.16 -19.23
N ALA A 232 -4.91 -7.81 -19.21
CA ALA A 232 -4.57 -7.04 -20.39
C ALA A 232 -3.11 -7.28 -20.78
N LEU A 233 -2.87 -7.43 -22.07
CA LEU A 233 -1.55 -7.66 -22.64
C LEU A 233 -1.16 -6.49 -23.52
N ARG A 234 0.14 -6.17 -23.52
CA ARG A 234 0.73 -5.25 -24.50
C ARG A 234 1.28 -6.04 -25.65
N PRO A 235 0.87 -5.76 -26.92
CA PRO A 235 1.50 -6.37 -28.09
C PRO A 235 2.98 -6.00 -28.15
N LEU A 236 3.84 -6.98 -28.39
CA LEU A 236 5.25 -6.74 -28.65
C LEU A 236 5.40 -6.19 -30.07
N GLU A 237 5.91 -4.97 -30.16
CA GLU A 237 6.42 -4.45 -31.42
C GLU A 237 7.93 -4.78 -31.49
N PRO A 238 8.37 -5.60 -32.42
CA PRO A 238 9.78 -5.91 -32.57
C PRO A 238 10.56 -4.63 -32.94
N PRO A 239 11.76 -4.44 -32.38
CA PRO A 239 12.57 -3.30 -32.74
C PRO A 239 12.93 -3.32 -34.24
N ARG A 240 12.72 -2.20 -34.93
CA ARG A 240 12.97 -2.08 -36.37
C ARG A 240 14.45 -1.96 -36.71
N TYR A 241 15.23 -1.36 -35.84
CA TYR A 241 16.64 -0.99 -36.08
C TYR A 241 17.62 -1.60 -35.09
N ALA A 242 17.19 -1.87 -33.86
CA ALA A 242 18.05 -2.45 -32.84
C ALA A 242 18.21 -3.96 -33.03
N ARG A 243 19.42 -4.46 -32.89
CA ARG A 243 19.74 -5.88 -32.84
C ARG A 243 20.50 -6.19 -31.56
N PRO A 244 20.23 -7.32 -30.90
CA PRO A 244 21.04 -7.73 -29.77
C PRO A 244 22.49 -7.97 -30.24
N THR A 245 23.46 -7.48 -29.48
CA THR A 245 24.86 -7.85 -29.62
C THR A 245 25.12 -9.18 -28.91
N PRO A 246 25.96 -10.08 -29.44
CA PRO A 246 26.30 -11.34 -28.78
C PRO A 246 27.07 -11.14 -27.50
#